data_4d8573912e7efb59abddfb12533dbd38
#
_entry.id   4d8573912e7efb59abddfb12533dbd38
#
_cell.length_a   1.000
_cell.length_b   1.000
_cell.length_c   1.000
_cell.angle_alpha   90.00
_cell.angle_beta   90.00
_cell.angle_gamma   90.00
#
_symmetry.space_group_name_H-M   'P 1'
#
loop_
_entity.id
_entity.type
_entity.pdbx_description
1 polymer ?
#
loop_
_entity_poly.entity_id
_entity_poly.type
_entity_poly.pdbx_seq_one_letter_code
_entity_poly.pdbx_strand_id
1 'polypeptide(L)'
;MIRFIVIALMVLSVVAITPMLISEPGYIAIALAGKIIEMTVYTALFWLGFSFLTLFIIFRLLRGSYQLSFGGWRKIVFASNRRAIKDFNKGIAAYVLGDYQQAEHLLAKSAESAHQQQTAYLLAASAAEKQKLRPNTQHYLALLESHTAGQHSIKTAGLESVIVKVQLLMSHEEYTQARLLIDEYHKHIGHDVRLLQLEIDLSSIEQRFEAAIHYLTTARKQKEFDQDKLQKSESVAFTGMFNTLIRQHDQQALENYWQSLSKKIKQREAVLFAYCRILAENSIAAPLEKLLLPALKKEATDSFIKQLTRLPLVKTTDKAAPLIAAVQKHLHGDQHSIKWLSCLAHLALACGQWQMSEKAFHRLFTVEGYQVNNNDLKAYALALGEQKKYQHSYELLQNLK
;
A
#
# COMPACT_ATOMS: atom_id res chain seq x y z
N MET A 1 20.53 -1.52 -57.96
CA MET A 1 21.86 -2.14 -57.77
C MET A 1 22.45 -2.71 -59.06
N ILE A 2 21.72 -3.54 -59.77
CA ILE A 2 22.09 -4.07 -61.09
C ILE A 2 22.42 -2.96 -62.08
N ARG A 3 21.66 -1.86 -62.12
CA ARG A 3 21.88 -0.72 -63.02
C ARG A 3 23.27 -0.06 -62.88
N PHE A 4 23.81 0.07 -61.65
CA PHE A 4 25.15 0.65 -61.47
C PHE A 4 26.27 -0.32 -61.89
N ILE A 5 26.08 -1.62 -61.77
CA ILE A 5 27.01 -2.63 -62.24
C ILE A 5 27.01 -2.64 -63.78
N VAL A 6 25.87 -2.54 -64.37
CA VAL A 6 25.70 -2.46 -65.83
C VAL A 6 26.35 -1.18 -66.39
N ILE A 7 26.17 -0.04 -65.75
CA ILE A 7 26.83 1.24 -66.12
C ILE A 7 28.34 1.14 -65.96
N ALA A 8 28.86 0.58 -64.88
CA ALA A 8 30.28 0.39 -64.69
C ALA A 8 30.88 -0.57 -65.74
N LEU A 9 30.18 -1.63 -66.05
CA LEU A 9 30.59 -2.60 -67.07
C LEU A 9 30.55 -1.98 -68.50
N MET A 10 29.54 -1.13 -68.76
CA MET A 10 29.43 -0.39 -69.99
C MET A 10 30.57 0.65 -70.18
N VAL A 11 30.91 1.38 -69.11
CA VAL A 11 32.05 2.30 -69.12
C VAL A 11 33.37 1.59 -69.32
N LEU A 12 33.56 0.41 -68.66
CA LEU A 12 34.77 -0.40 -68.82
C LEU A 12 34.88 -0.96 -70.24
N SER A 13 33.77 -1.36 -70.86
CA SER A 13 33.73 -1.84 -72.25
C SER A 13 34.11 -0.72 -73.22
N VAL A 14 33.60 0.48 -73.03
CA VAL A 14 33.94 1.65 -73.88
C VAL A 14 35.42 1.96 -73.75
N VAL A 15 35.99 1.97 -72.55
CA VAL A 15 37.43 2.22 -72.31
C VAL A 15 38.26 1.09 -72.93
N ALA A 16 37.81 -0.15 -72.97
CA ALA A 16 38.55 -1.30 -73.58
C ALA A 16 38.53 -1.27 -75.12
N ILE A 17 37.49 -0.69 -75.73
CA ILE A 17 37.34 -0.63 -77.21
C ILE A 17 38.02 0.62 -77.76
N THR A 18 38.20 1.69 -76.99
CA THR A 18 38.81 2.95 -77.42
C THR A 18 40.22 2.79 -78.02
N PRO A 19 41.14 1.92 -77.51
CA PRO A 19 42.46 1.73 -78.10
C PRO A 19 42.45 1.17 -79.52
N MET A 20 41.38 0.49 -79.89
CA MET A 20 41.26 -0.14 -81.22
C MET A 20 40.87 0.84 -82.32
N LEU A 21 40.39 2.03 -81.93
CA LEU A 21 39.92 3.08 -82.82
C LEU A 21 40.89 4.25 -83.05
N ILE A 22 41.92 4.37 -82.26
CA ILE A 22 42.87 5.50 -82.33
C ILE A 22 44.28 5.00 -82.66
N SER A 23 44.82 5.46 -83.73
CA SER A 23 46.11 5.00 -84.31
C SER A 23 47.40 5.57 -83.64
N GLU A 24 47.24 6.54 -82.70
CA GLU A 24 48.44 7.14 -82.01
C GLU A 24 48.25 7.02 -80.50
N PRO A 25 49.04 6.16 -79.81
CA PRO A 25 48.97 6.04 -78.37
C PRO A 25 49.69 7.18 -77.65
N GLY A 26 48.96 8.04 -76.97
CA GLY A 26 49.56 9.02 -76.04
C GLY A 26 50.21 8.34 -74.84
N TYR A 27 51.31 8.86 -74.34
CA TYR A 27 52.07 8.37 -73.14
C TYR A 27 51.91 9.34 -71.98
N ILE A 28 51.70 8.79 -70.78
CA ILE A 28 51.67 9.51 -69.50
C ILE A 28 52.91 9.09 -68.72
N ALA A 29 53.85 10.02 -68.43
CA ALA A 29 55.00 9.78 -67.58
C ALA A 29 54.71 10.39 -66.19
N ILE A 30 54.70 9.53 -65.14
CA ILE A 30 54.52 9.93 -63.74
C ILE A 30 55.87 9.79 -63.04
N ALA A 31 56.50 10.90 -62.66
CA ALA A 31 57.72 10.90 -61.87
C ALA A 31 57.40 10.95 -60.39
N LEU A 32 57.71 9.87 -59.69
CA LEU A 32 57.49 9.75 -58.26
C LEU A 32 58.77 9.21 -57.58
N ALA A 33 59.30 9.95 -56.61
CA ALA A 33 60.46 9.56 -55.81
C ALA A 33 61.67 9.09 -56.62
N GLY A 34 62.00 9.75 -57.75
CA GLY A 34 63.17 9.46 -58.57
C GLY A 34 62.99 8.25 -59.56
N LYS A 35 61.82 7.73 -59.66
CA LYS A 35 61.45 6.69 -60.68
C LYS A 35 60.40 7.28 -61.63
N ILE A 36 60.63 7.11 -62.93
CA ILE A 36 59.76 7.51 -64.00
C ILE A 36 58.97 6.26 -64.42
N ILE A 37 57.65 6.28 -64.24
CA ILE A 37 56.78 5.23 -64.73
C ILE A 37 56.08 5.74 -65.98
N GLU A 38 56.45 5.19 -67.12
CA GLU A 38 55.84 5.50 -68.40
C GLU A 38 54.73 4.49 -68.70
N MET A 39 53.52 4.95 -68.93
CA MET A 39 52.37 4.11 -69.27
C MET A 39 51.55 4.76 -70.40
N THR A 40 50.89 3.96 -71.17
CA THR A 40 49.99 4.52 -72.21
C THR A 40 48.74 5.10 -71.51
N VAL A 41 48.15 6.09 -72.11
CA VAL A 41 46.94 6.75 -71.61
C VAL A 41 45.85 5.71 -71.29
N TYR A 42 45.80 4.69 -72.05
CA TYR A 42 44.80 3.57 -71.90
C TYR A 42 45.06 2.72 -70.67
N THR A 43 46.33 2.39 -70.41
CA THR A 43 46.68 1.63 -69.18
C THR A 43 46.45 2.46 -67.93
N ALA A 44 46.71 3.77 -67.97
CA ALA A 44 46.41 4.68 -66.88
C ALA A 44 44.89 4.76 -66.60
N LEU A 45 44.07 4.90 -67.63
CA LEU A 45 42.60 4.93 -67.50
C LEU A 45 42.06 3.60 -67.00
N PHE A 46 42.61 2.47 -67.47
CA PHE A 46 42.24 1.12 -66.97
C PHE A 46 42.54 0.99 -65.48
N TRP A 47 43.72 1.37 -65.03
CA TRP A 47 44.09 1.31 -63.62
C TRP A 47 43.27 2.25 -62.76
N LEU A 48 42.94 3.42 -63.26
CA LEU A 48 42.07 4.39 -62.56
C LEU A 48 40.65 3.86 -62.40
N GLY A 49 40.08 3.25 -63.48
CA GLY A 49 38.76 2.60 -63.43
C GLY A 49 38.75 1.39 -62.49
N PHE A 50 39.80 0.56 -62.53
CA PHE A 50 39.95 -0.59 -61.65
C PHE A 50 40.11 -0.17 -60.18
N SER A 51 40.88 0.87 -59.90
CA SER A 51 41.01 1.46 -58.53
C SER A 51 39.69 1.96 -58.03
N PHE A 52 38.94 2.70 -58.84
CA PHE A 52 37.61 3.21 -58.47
C PHE A 52 36.62 2.09 -58.22
N LEU A 53 36.65 1.05 -59.04
CA LEU A 53 35.75 -0.15 -58.85
C LEU A 53 36.08 -0.90 -57.54
N THR A 54 37.39 -1.03 -57.27
CA THR A 54 37.84 -1.71 -56.04
C THR A 54 37.45 -0.88 -54.82
N LEU A 55 37.66 0.43 -54.83
CA LEU A 55 37.25 1.32 -53.75
C LEU A 55 35.72 1.31 -53.54
N PHE A 56 34.96 1.25 -54.63
CA PHE A 56 33.52 1.18 -54.57
C PHE A 56 33.03 -0.16 -53.96
N ILE A 57 33.70 -1.27 -54.30
CA ILE A 57 33.38 -2.59 -53.71
C ILE A 57 33.72 -2.59 -52.22
N ILE A 58 34.89 -2.06 -51.82
CA ILE A 58 35.31 -1.93 -50.41
C ILE A 58 34.31 -1.08 -49.64
N PHE A 59 33.96 0.11 -50.17
CA PHE A 59 33.00 1.00 -49.55
C PHE A 59 31.64 0.37 -49.38
N ARG A 60 31.21 -0.44 -50.36
CA ARG A 60 29.94 -1.15 -50.32
C ARG A 60 29.95 -2.31 -49.31
N LEU A 61 31.06 -3.06 -49.21
CA LEU A 61 31.25 -4.12 -48.22
C LEU A 61 31.23 -3.53 -46.79
N LEU A 62 31.95 -2.43 -46.58
CA LEU A 62 31.96 -1.73 -45.31
C LEU A 62 30.58 -1.20 -44.94
N ARG A 63 29.87 -0.56 -45.89
CA ARG A 63 28.51 -0.05 -45.65
C ARG A 63 27.51 -1.18 -45.44
N GLY A 64 27.63 -2.30 -46.10
CA GLY A 64 26.80 -3.47 -45.91
C GLY A 64 27.05 -4.17 -44.54
N SER A 65 28.31 -4.28 -44.14
CA SER A 65 28.70 -4.81 -42.84
C SER A 65 28.24 -3.91 -41.69
N TYR A 66 28.32 -2.57 -41.86
CA TYR A 66 27.84 -1.60 -40.87
C TYR A 66 26.32 -1.69 -40.65
N GLN A 67 25.53 -1.87 -41.70
CA GLN A 67 24.06 -2.04 -41.58
C GLN A 67 23.64 -3.40 -41.03
N LEU A 68 24.35 -4.49 -41.32
CA LEU A 68 24.06 -5.80 -40.76
C LEU A 68 24.44 -5.92 -39.27
N SER A 69 25.58 -5.38 -38.89
CA SER A 69 26.06 -5.42 -37.50
C SER A 69 25.20 -4.56 -36.58
N PHE A 70 24.85 -3.33 -36.97
CA PHE A 70 23.99 -2.46 -36.18
C PHE A 70 22.51 -2.91 -36.16
N GLY A 71 21.99 -3.42 -37.26
CA GLY A 71 20.60 -3.89 -37.35
C GLY A 71 20.37 -5.19 -36.54
N GLY A 72 21.34 -6.07 -36.49
CA GLY A 72 21.29 -7.30 -35.70
C GLY A 72 21.36 -7.04 -34.21
N TRP A 73 22.28 -6.21 -33.77
CA TRP A 73 22.40 -5.81 -32.36
C TRP A 73 21.15 -5.06 -31.85
N ARG A 74 20.63 -4.09 -32.62
CA ARG A 74 19.38 -3.40 -32.27
C ARG A 74 18.21 -4.38 -32.18
N LYS A 75 18.08 -5.35 -33.08
CA LYS A 75 16.99 -6.36 -33.00
C LYS A 75 17.11 -7.26 -31.77
N ILE A 76 18.33 -7.65 -31.36
CA ILE A 76 18.55 -8.49 -30.17
C ILE A 76 18.26 -7.69 -28.90
N VAL A 77 18.76 -6.44 -28.78
CA VAL A 77 18.50 -5.56 -27.63
C VAL A 77 17.01 -5.19 -27.55
N PHE A 78 16.39 -4.84 -28.69
CA PHE A 78 14.94 -4.54 -28.71
C PHE A 78 14.07 -5.77 -28.45
N ALA A 79 14.50 -6.96 -28.86
CA ALA A 79 13.78 -8.21 -28.57
C ALA A 79 13.87 -8.55 -27.07
N SER A 80 15.03 -8.35 -26.45
CA SER A 80 15.21 -8.52 -25.00
C SER A 80 14.31 -7.55 -24.22
N ASN A 81 14.33 -6.28 -24.57
CA ASN A 81 13.51 -5.26 -23.91
C ASN A 81 11.99 -5.52 -24.06
N ARG A 82 11.54 -5.92 -25.25
CA ARG A 82 10.14 -6.30 -25.48
C ARG A 82 9.72 -7.52 -24.65
N ARG A 83 10.60 -8.51 -24.49
CA ARG A 83 10.33 -9.67 -23.63
C ARG A 83 10.27 -9.26 -22.17
N ALA A 84 11.21 -8.43 -21.71
CA ALA A 84 11.22 -7.92 -20.34
C ALA A 84 9.96 -7.11 -20.00
N ILE A 85 9.49 -6.22 -20.88
CA ILE A 85 8.24 -5.49 -20.70
C ILE A 85 7.04 -6.46 -20.66
N LYS A 86 7.04 -7.51 -21.50
CA LYS A 86 6.00 -8.52 -21.46
C LYS A 86 6.02 -9.32 -20.14
N ASP A 87 7.20 -9.69 -19.67
CA ASP A 87 7.35 -10.40 -18.39
C ASP A 87 6.98 -9.51 -17.21
N PHE A 88 7.32 -8.23 -17.24
CA PHE A 88 6.89 -7.23 -16.26
C PHE A 88 5.36 -7.12 -16.19
N ASN A 89 4.68 -6.95 -17.34
CA ASN A 89 3.22 -6.89 -17.38
C ASN A 89 2.56 -8.19 -16.91
N LYS A 90 3.16 -9.37 -17.23
CA LYS A 90 2.69 -10.65 -16.69
C LYS A 90 2.89 -10.74 -15.18
N GLY A 91 4.01 -10.21 -14.67
CA GLY A 91 4.26 -10.14 -13.23
C GLY A 91 3.22 -9.29 -12.50
N ILE A 92 2.84 -8.14 -13.07
CA ILE A 92 1.74 -7.31 -12.54
C ILE A 92 0.42 -8.09 -12.56
N ALA A 93 0.10 -8.75 -13.68
CA ALA A 93 -1.12 -9.55 -13.77
C ALA A 93 -1.15 -10.70 -12.75
N ALA A 94 -0.04 -11.41 -12.56
CA ALA A 94 0.10 -12.45 -11.53
C ALA A 94 -0.11 -11.88 -10.12
N TYR A 95 0.45 -10.69 -9.83
CA TYR A 95 0.24 -10.00 -8.55
C TYR A 95 -1.24 -9.71 -8.28
N VAL A 96 -1.95 -9.18 -9.28
CA VAL A 96 -3.39 -8.86 -9.17
C VAL A 96 -4.24 -10.13 -9.00
N LEU A 97 -3.84 -11.23 -9.64
CA LEU A 97 -4.51 -12.53 -9.53
C LEU A 97 -4.18 -13.28 -8.22
N GLY A 98 -3.25 -12.75 -7.40
CA GLY A 98 -2.85 -13.37 -6.13
C GLY A 98 -1.78 -14.46 -6.27
N ASP A 99 -1.24 -14.70 -7.46
CA ASP A 99 -0.09 -15.58 -7.66
C ASP A 99 1.21 -14.83 -7.36
N TYR A 100 1.46 -14.65 -6.07
CA TYR A 100 2.58 -13.84 -5.57
C TYR A 100 3.94 -14.47 -5.89
N GLN A 101 4.03 -15.79 -5.98
CA GLN A 101 5.27 -16.49 -6.32
C GLN A 101 5.70 -16.21 -7.77
N GLN A 102 4.77 -16.34 -8.71
CA GLN A 102 5.02 -16.03 -10.10
C GLN A 102 5.25 -14.52 -10.31
N ALA A 103 4.50 -13.67 -9.59
CA ALA A 103 4.66 -12.22 -9.60
C ALA A 103 6.08 -11.83 -9.19
N GLU A 104 6.55 -12.27 -8.03
CA GLU A 104 7.89 -12.01 -7.52
C GLU A 104 8.97 -12.37 -8.54
N HIS A 105 8.94 -13.61 -9.05
CA HIS A 105 9.92 -14.08 -10.00
C HIS A 105 9.95 -13.27 -11.31
N LEU A 106 8.78 -12.99 -11.91
CA LEU A 106 8.69 -12.25 -13.17
C LEU A 106 9.09 -10.77 -13.02
N LEU A 107 8.68 -10.15 -11.93
CA LEU A 107 9.00 -8.75 -11.64
C LEU A 107 10.49 -8.57 -11.38
N ALA A 108 11.09 -9.40 -10.53
CA ALA A 108 12.52 -9.35 -10.24
C ALA A 108 13.38 -9.59 -11.51
N LYS A 109 13.03 -10.60 -12.31
CA LYS A 109 13.72 -10.93 -13.56
C LYS A 109 13.64 -9.83 -14.60
N SER A 110 12.52 -9.12 -14.68
CA SER A 110 12.29 -8.10 -15.70
C SER A 110 12.81 -6.72 -15.33
N ALA A 111 13.11 -6.46 -14.04
CA ALA A 111 13.42 -5.16 -13.49
C ALA A 111 14.46 -4.35 -14.28
N GLU A 112 15.61 -4.96 -14.54
CA GLU A 112 16.73 -4.29 -15.24
C GLU A 112 16.43 -4.06 -16.71
N SER A 113 15.96 -5.12 -17.39
CA SER A 113 15.79 -5.12 -18.85
C SER A 113 14.55 -4.34 -19.29
N ALA A 114 13.55 -4.16 -18.42
CA ALA A 114 12.37 -3.36 -18.71
C ALA A 114 12.56 -1.86 -18.39
N HIS A 115 13.68 -1.47 -17.82
CA HIS A 115 13.95 -0.10 -17.33
C HIS A 115 12.91 0.41 -16.33
N GLN A 116 12.30 -0.51 -15.57
CA GLN A 116 11.28 -0.24 -14.56
C GLN A 116 11.73 -0.76 -13.18
N GLN A 117 13.01 -0.63 -12.88
CA GLN A 117 13.66 -1.21 -11.69
C GLN A 117 12.91 -0.86 -10.40
N GLN A 118 12.61 0.42 -10.21
CA GLN A 118 11.97 0.91 -9.00
C GLN A 118 10.58 0.26 -8.79
N THR A 119 9.72 0.31 -9.80
CA THR A 119 8.37 -0.27 -9.72
C THR A 119 8.42 -1.80 -9.61
N ALA A 120 9.32 -2.43 -10.35
CA ALA A 120 9.47 -3.87 -10.36
C ALA A 120 9.93 -4.41 -9.00
N TYR A 121 10.98 -3.80 -8.39
CA TYR A 121 11.46 -4.23 -7.07
C TYR A 121 10.48 -3.92 -5.95
N LEU A 122 9.74 -2.80 -6.01
CA LEU A 122 8.66 -2.53 -5.05
C LEU A 122 7.55 -3.57 -5.10
N LEU A 123 7.10 -3.92 -6.30
CA LEU A 123 6.08 -4.94 -6.47
C LEU A 123 6.59 -6.34 -6.12
N ALA A 124 7.86 -6.65 -6.42
CA ALA A 124 8.49 -7.92 -6.02
C ALA A 124 8.60 -8.00 -4.49
N ALA A 125 9.03 -6.92 -3.81
CA ALA A 125 9.04 -6.83 -2.36
C ALA A 125 7.65 -7.02 -1.75
N SER A 126 6.65 -6.37 -2.34
CA SER A 126 5.25 -6.51 -1.91
C SER A 126 4.72 -7.94 -2.14
N ALA A 127 5.10 -8.59 -3.23
CA ALA A 127 4.74 -9.98 -3.51
C ALA A 127 5.41 -10.95 -2.52
N ALA A 128 6.70 -10.74 -2.19
CA ALA A 128 7.41 -11.50 -1.18
C ALA A 128 6.81 -11.33 0.21
N GLU A 129 6.38 -10.11 0.56
CA GLU A 129 5.68 -9.83 1.82
C GLU A 129 4.36 -10.60 1.94
N LYS A 130 3.56 -10.65 0.85
CA LYS A 130 2.32 -11.44 0.82
C LYS A 130 2.56 -12.93 1.02
N GLN A 131 3.74 -13.42 0.64
CA GLN A 131 4.19 -14.80 0.88
C GLN A 131 4.84 -14.99 2.25
N LYS A 132 5.00 -13.91 3.05
CA LYS A 132 5.72 -13.90 4.34
C LYS A 132 7.20 -14.27 4.21
N LEU A 133 7.82 -13.99 3.08
CA LEU A 133 9.23 -14.25 2.78
C LEU A 133 10.09 -13.03 3.15
N ARG A 134 10.26 -12.75 4.45
CA ARG A 134 11.02 -11.59 4.95
C ARG A 134 12.41 -11.40 4.31
N PRO A 135 13.25 -12.44 4.13
CA PRO A 135 14.56 -12.26 3.51
C PRO A 135 14.49 -11.70 2.08
N ASN A 136 13.52 -12.17 1.29
CA ASN A 136 13.33 -11.70 -0.07
C ASN A 136 12.84 -10.25 -0.09
N THR A 137 11.91 -9.89 0.79
CA THR A 137 11.42 -8.51 0.92
C THR A 137 12.57 -7.55 1.23
N GLN A 138 13.42 -7.88 2.22
CA GLN A 138 14.60 -7.07 2.58
C GLN A 138 15.60 -6.98 1.44
N HIS A 139 15.83 -8.08 0.73
CA HIS A 139 16.71 -8.10 -0.45
C HIS A 139 16.24 -7.12 -1.53
N TYR A 140 14.95 -7.13 -1.88
CA TYR A 140 14.41 -6.21 -2.89
C TYR A 140 14.40 -4.75 -2.43
N LEU A 141 14.16 -4.49 -1.14
CA LEU A 141 14.27 -3.15 -0.58
C LEU A 141 15.73 -2.63 -0.62
N ALA A 142 16.71 -3.48 -0.32
CA ALA A 142 18.13 -3.13 -0.44
C ALA A 142 18.55 -2.84 -1.89
N LEU A 143 18.07 -3.64 -2.86
CA LEU A 143 18.26 -3.36 -4.29
C LEU A 143 17.66 -2.01 -4.68
N LEU A 144 16.47 -1.70 -4.19
CA LEU A 144 15.82 -0.42 -4.43
C LEU A 144 16.67 0.76 -3.91
N GLU A 145 17.25 0.63 -2.71
CA GLU A 145 18.11 1.65 -2.12
C GLU A 145 19.40 1.85 -2.90
N SER A 146 20.06 0.77 -3.33
CA SER A 146 21.29 0.85 -4.12
C SER A 146 21.07 1.57 -5.45
N HIS A 147 19.90 1.41 -6.08
CA HIS A 147 19.57 2.11 -7.32
C HIS A 147 19.14 3.57 -7.11
N THR A 148 18.58 3.92 -5.96
CA THR A 148 18.19 5.31 -5.65
C THR A 148 19.35 6.16 -5.13
N ALA A 149 20.35 5.58 -4.49
CA ALA A 149 21.52 6.29 -3.97
C ALA A 149 22.39 6.98 -5.04
N GLY A 150 22.30 6.52 -6.30
CA GLY A 150 23.00 7.15 -7.44
C GLY A 150 22.24 8.27 -8.15
N GLN A 151 20.95 8.43 -7.88
CA GLN A 151 20.12 9.47 -8.48
C GLN A 151 19.67 10.47 -7.41
N HIS A 152 20.37 11.58 -7.25
CA HIS A 152 19.98 12.72 -6.41
C HIS A 152 18.67 13.40 -6.85
N SER A 153 17.73 12.67 -7.44
CA SER A 153 16.45 13.20 -7.88
C SER A 153 15.29 12.40 -7.29
N ILE A 154 14.96 12.72 -6.03
CA ILE A 154 13.69 12.41 -5.35
C ILE A 154 12.45 12.79 -6.22
N LYS A 155 12.66 13.57 -7.28
CA LYS A 155 11.59 13.99 -8.20
C LYS A 155 11.10 12.90 -9.16
N THR A 156 11.77 11.77 -9.28
CA THR A 156 11.41 10.67 -10.19
C THR A 156 10.74 9.47 -9.49
N ALA A 157 10.92 9.32 -8.18
CA ALA A 157 10.18 8.36 -7.41
C ALA A 157 8.82 8.99 -7.05
N GLY A 158 7.74 8.60 -7.70
CA GLY A 158 6.40 9.08 -7.37
C GLY A 158 6.07 8.80 -5.89
N LEU A 159 5.20 9.62 -5.30
CA LEU A 159 4.74 9.49 -3.90
C LEU A 159 4.23 8.08 -3.60
N GLU A 160 3.67 7.39 -4.61
CA GLU A 160 3.20 6.02 -4.53
C GLU A 160 4.29 5.02 -4.09
N SER A 161 5.51 5.18 -4.59
CA SER A 161 6.61 4.29 -4.23
C SER A 161 7.04 4.49 -2.78
N VAL A 162 6.98 5.72 -2.29
CA VAL A 162 7.25 6.05 -0.88
C VAL A 162 6.20 5.43 0.03
N ILE A 163 4.93 5.55 -0.33
CA ILE A 163 3.81 4.96 0.42
C ILE A 163 3.98 3.45 0.55
N VAL A 164 4.27 2.75 -0.56
CA VAL A 164 4.49 1.29 -0.54
C VAL A 164 5.71 0.93 0.31
N LYS A 165 6.81 1.68 0.19
CA LYS A 165 8.02 1.43 1.00
C LYS A 165 7.74 1.62 2.49
N VAL A 166 7.03 2.69 2.88
CA VAL A 166 6.63 2.91 4.28
C VAL A 166 5.74 1.77 4.79
N GLN A 167 4.77 1.31 3.99
CA GLN A 167 3.93 0.16 4.37
C GLN A 167 4.74 -1.11 4.60
N LEU A 168 5.70 -1.40 3.74
CA LEU A 168 6.59 -2.56 3.89
C LEU A 168 7.47 -2.44 5.14
N LEU A 169 8.06 -1.27 5.39
CA LEU A 169 8.86 -1.02 6.60
C LEU A 169 8.02 -1.19 7.87
N MET A 170 6.78 -0.69 7.87
CA MET A 170 5.87 -0.86 9.01
C MET A 170 5.46 -2.33 9.21
N SER A 171 5.25 -3.11 8.15
CA SER A 171 4.92 -4.54 8.26
C SER A 171 6.11 -5.38 8.79
N HIS A 172 7.33 -4.90 8.57
CA HIS A 172 8.56 -5.49 9.14
C HIS A 172 8.94 -4.97 10.51
N GLU A 173 8.13 -4.10 11.11
CA GLU A 173 8.40 -3.46 12.40
C GLU A 173 9.64 -2.53 12.38
N GLU A 174 10.09 -2.12 11.19
CA GLU A 174 11.21 -1.18 11.00
C GLU A 174 10.74 0.28 11.13
N TYR A 175 10.12 0.58 12.28
CA TYR A 175 9.43 1.87 12.50
C TYR A 175 10.37 3.08 12.40
N THR A 176 11.63 2.94 12.83
CA THR A 176 12.61 4.03 12.75
C THR A 176 12.88 4.46 11.31
N GLN A 177 13.04 3.51 10.39
CA GLN A 177 13.25 3.80 8.98
C GLN A 177 11.98 4.35 8.33
N ALA A 178 10.82 3.79 8.69
CA ALA A 178 9.52 4.30 8.26
C ALA A 178 9.34 5.76 8.68
N ARG A 179 9.71 6.12 9.92
CA ARG A 179 9.64 7.48 10.46
C ARG A 179 10.53 8.44 9.66
N LEU A 180 11.79 8.10 9.44
CA LEU A 180 12.72 8.93 8.66
C LEU A 180 12.15 9.22 7.27
N LEU A 181 11.58 8.20 6.63
CA LEU A 181 11.02 8.34 5.30
C LEU A 181 9.75 9.21 5.30
N ILE A 182 8.86 9.06 6.28
CA ILE A 182 7.66 9.91 6.40
C ILE A 182 8.05 11.37 6.69
N ASP A 183 9.01 11.60 7.57
CA ASP A 183 9.47 12.94 7.94
C ASP A 183 10.10 13.68 6.73
N GLU A 184 10.79 12.98 5.84
CA GLU A 184 11.29 13.55 4.58
C GLU A 184 10.14 14.04 3.68
N TYR A 185 8.99 13.35 3.71
CA TYR A 185 7.81 13.68 2.92
C TYR A 185 6.70 14.40 3.70
N HIS A 186 7.01 14.95 4.88
CA HIS A 186 6.02 15.57 5.78
C HIS A 186 5.13 16.63 5.11
N LYS A 187 5.64 17.37 4.12
CA LYS A 187 4.88 18.38 3.37
C LYS A 187 3.70 17.79 2.58
N HIS A 188 3.75 16.51 2.26
CA HIS A 188 2.71 15.82 1.49
C HIS A 188 1.66 15.14 2.38
N ILE A 189 1.90 15.00 3.69
CA ILE A 189 1.02 14.29 4.63
C ILE A 189 -0.40 14.87 4.63
N GLY A 190 -0.53 16.20 4.57
CA GLY A 190 -1.85 16.85 4.54
C GLY A 190 -2.60 16.76 3.21
N HIS A 191 -1.95 16.33 2.15
CA HIS A 191 -2.48 16.33 0.79
C HIS A 191 -2.78 14.93 0.24
N ASP A 192 -2.13 13.87 0.75
CA ASP A 192 -2.38 12.48 0.35
C ASP A 192 -2.98 11.70 1.51
N VAL A 193 -4.18 11.16 1.28
CA VAL A 193 -4.97 10.40 2.29
C VAL A 193 -4.22 9.16 2.77
N ARG A 194 -3.48 8.49 1.88
CA ARG A 194 -2.75 7.26 2.18
C ARG A 194 -1.55 7.53 3.07
N LEU A 195 -0.79 8.59 2.76
CA LEU A 195 0.35 9.01 3.58
C LEU A 195 -0.10 9.52 4.95
N LEU A 196 -1.22 10.25 4.99
CA LEU A 196 -1.84 10.70 6.24
C LEU A 196 -2.27 9.52 7.13
N GLN A 197 -2.85 8.46 6.53
CA GLN A 197 -3.18 7.24 7.27
C GLN A 197 -1.94 6.58 7.86
N LEU A 198 -0.87 6.44 7.07
CA LEU A 198 0.40 5.85 7.53
C LEU A 198 1.03 6.65 8.67
N GLU A 199 0.98 7.98 8.60
CA GLU A 199 1.45 8.85 9.69
C GLU A 199 0.65 8.65 10.98
N ILE A 200 -0.68 8.56 10.88
CA ILE A 200 -1.55 8.30 12.03
C ILE A 200 -1.23 6.94 12.64
N ASP A 201 -1.10 5.90 11.81
CA ASP A 201 -0.83 4.54 12.25
C ASP A 201 0.57 4.44 12.89
N LEU A 202 1.60 5.01 12.25
CA LEU A 202 2.97 5.02 12.76
C LEU A 202 3.07 5.82 14.08
N SER A 203 2.46 7.01 14.15
CA SER A 203 2.43 7.81 15.38
C SER A 203 1.74 7.07 16.52
N SER A 204 0.70 6.28 16.22
CA SER A 204 0.00 5.46 17.21
C SER A 204 0.86 4.31 17.72
N ILE A 205 1.63 3.64 16.84
CA ILE A 205 2.56 2.57 17.19
C ILE A 205 3.71 3.10 18.04
N GLU A 206 4.25 4.27 17.69
CA GLU A 206 5.30 4.97 18.44
C GLU A 206 4.82 5.58 19.76
N GLN A 207 3.54 5.43 20.10
CA GLN A 207 2.89 6.03 21.25
C GLN A 207 2.91 7.58 21.26
N ARG A 208 3.07 8.19 20.09
CA ARG A 208 2.97 9.65 19.88
C ARG A 208 1.52 10.05 19.68
N PHE A 209 0.68 9.77 20.67
CA PHE A 209 -0.78 9.90 20.55
C PHE A 209 -1.26 11.33 20.28
N GLU A 210 -0.56 12.35 20.80
CA GLU A 210 -0.89 13.76 20.51
C GLU A 210 -0.75 14.06 19.03
N ALA A 211 0.35 13.61 18.40
CA ALA A 211 0.58 13.77 16.98
C ALA A 211 -0.49 13.01 16.16
N ALA A 212 -0.78 11.77 16.53
CA ALA A 212 -1.84 10.99 15.90
C ALA A 212 -3.21 11.71 15.96
N ILE A 213 -3.59 12.24 17.13
CA ILE A 213 -4.83 12.99 17.31
C ILE A 213 -4.84 14.29 16.47
N HIS A 214 -3.71 14.97 16.37
CA HIS A 214 -3.58 16.14 15.50
C HIS A 214 -3.86 15.78 14.03
N TYR A 215 -3.21 14.73 13.50
CA TYR A 215 -3.42 14.28 12.13
C TYR A 215 -4.84 13.73 11.89
N LEU A 216 -5.47 13.09 12.88
CA LEU A 216 -6.87 12.70 12.82
C LEU A 216 -7.83 13.87 12.62
N THR A 217 -7.50 15.05 13.16
CA THR A 217 -8.30 16.25 12.90
C THR A 217 -8.21 16.72 11.44
N THR A 218 -7.05 16.52 10.81
CA THR A 218 -6.84 16.80 9.39
C THR A 218 -7.54 15.73 8.51
N ALA A 219 -7.39 14.44 8.86
CA ALA A 219 -8.04 13.34 8.15
C ALA A 219 -9.57 13.50 8.09
N ARG A 220 -10.18 13.99 9.17
CA ARG A 220 -11.64 14.21 9.23
C ARG A 220 -12.13 15.30 8.28
N LYS A 221 -11.28 16.21 7.85
CA LYS A 221 -11.64 17.25 6.87
C LYS A 221 -11.60 16.74 5.44
N GLN A 222 -10.94 15.61 5.21
CA GLN A 222 -10.80 15.00 3.88
C GLN A 222 -11.99 14.06 3.63
N LYS A 223 -12.76 14.33 2.58
CA LYS A 223 -13.95 13.53 2.22
C LYS A 223 -13.59 12.12 1.73
N GLU A 224 -12.40 11.96 1.21
CA GLU A 224 -11.88 10.69 0.66
C GLU A 224 -11.42 9.72 1.76
N PHE A 225 -11.33 10.17 3.00
CA PHE A 225 -10.89 9.33 4.11
C PHE A 225 -12.00 8.35 4.51
N ASP A 226 -11.65 7.07 4.59
CA ASP A 226 -12.57 6.00 5.01
C ASP A 226 -13.02 6.21 6.45
N GLN A 227 -14.34 6.37 6.65
CA GLN A 227 -14.93 6.67 7.96
C GLN A 227 -14.73 5.52 8.97
N ASP A 228 -14.74 4.26 8.52
CA ASP A 228 -14.51 3.11 9.40
C ASP A 228 -13.06 3.06 9.88
N LYS A 229 -12.10 3.34 8.99
CA LYS A 229 -10.70 3.47 9.36
C LYS A 229 -10.48 4.64 10.31
N LEU A 230 -11.09 5.78 10.03
CA LEU A 230 -11.01 6.96 10.87
C LEU A 230 -11.50 6.67 12.30
N GLN A 231 -12.65 6.00 12.44
CA GLN A 231 -13.21 5.64 13.73
C GLN A 231 -12.29 4.67 14.49
N LYS A 232 -11.70 3.69 13.79
CA LYS A 232 -10.73 2.76 14.39
C LYS A 232 -9.48 3.48 14.88
N SER A 233 -8.88 4.33 14.03
CA SER A 233 -7.67 5.09 14.39
C SER A 233 -7.95 6.10 15.52
N GLU A 234 -9.13 6.75 15.56
CA GLU A 234 -9.55 7.58 16.68
C GLU A 234 -9.64 6.75 17.97
N SER A 235 -10.24 5.56 17.92
CA SER A 235 -10.33 4.69 19.10
C SER A 235 -8.95 4.30 19.63
N VAL A 236 -8.02 3.93 18.75
CA VAL A 236 -6.64 3.56 19.15
C VAL A 236 -5.90 4.76 19.75
N ALA A 237 -5.89 5.90 19.05
CA ALA A 237 -5.13 7.07 19.48
C ALA A 237 -5.66 7.65 20.81
N PHE A 238 -6.97 7.78 20.97
CA PHE A 238 -7.55 8.30 22.22
C PHE A 238 -7.44 7.29 23.38
N THR A 239 -7.60 5.98 23.13
CA THR A 239 -7.36 4.97 24.17
C THR A 239 -5.91 5.02 24.64
N GLY A 240 -4.96 5.10 23.71
CA GLY A 240 -3.54 5.21 24.03
C GLY A 240 -3.26 6.50 24.84
N MET A 241 -3.77 7.65 24.40
CA MET A 241 -3.59 8.92 25.09
C MET A 241 -4.15 8.87 26.52
N PHE A 242 -5.36 8.38 26.71
CA PHE A 242 -5.99 8.28 28.02
C PHE A 242 -5.23 7.30 28.94
N ASN A 243 -4.75 6.17 28.42
CA ASN A 243 -3.91 5.24 29.15
C ASN A 243 -2.58 5.88 29.60
N THR A 244 -1.96 6.66 28.72
CA THR A 244 -0.70 7.35 29.03
C THR A 244 -0.93 8.36 30.16
N LEU A 245 -2.02 9.13 30.12
CA LEU A 245 -2.36 10.10 31.14
C LEU A 245 -2.57 9.44 32.51
N ILE A 246 -3.31 8.33 32.59
CA ILE A 246 -3.51 7.61 33.86
C ILE A 246 -2.22 7.02 34.39
N ARG A 247 -1.38 6.41 33.52
CA ARG A 247 -0.16 5.75 33.96
C ARG A 247 0.94 6.70 34.36
N GLN A 248 1.07 7.85 33.69
CA GLN A 248 2.18 8.79 33.89
C GLN A 248 1.85 9.93 34.82
N HIS A 249 0.58 10.29 34.93
CA HIS A 249 0.20 11.49 35.65
C HIS A 249 -0.76 11.19 36.81
N ASP A 250 -2.01 11.00 36.57
CA ASP A 250 -3.05 10.59 37.54
C ASP A 250 -4.46 10.70 36.92
N GLN A 251 -5.46 10.42 37.76
CA GLN A 251 -6.87 10.61 37.37
C GLN A 251 -7.20 12.07 37.03
N GLN A 252 -6.60 13.03 37.76
CA GLN A 252 -6.87 14.45 37.55
C GLN A 252 -6.38 14.93 36.19
N ALA A 253 -5.22 14.46 35.72
CA ALA A 253 -4.69 14.77 34.39
C ALA A 253 -5.61 14.24 33.29
N LEU A 254 -6.12 13.02 33.43
CA LEU A 254 -7.11 12.46 32.49
C LEU A 254 -8.38 13.32 32.44
N GLU A 255 -8.89 13.73 33.61
CA GLU A 255 -10.10 14.53 33.72
C GLU A 255 -9.89 15.93 33.13
N ASN A 256 -8.77 16.58 33.40
CA ASN A 256 -8.41 17.88 32.84
C ASN A 256 -8.29 17.79 31.31
N TYR A 257 -7.63 16.76 30.79
CA TYR A 257 -7.54 16.54 29.35
C TYR A 257 -8.92 16.31 28.73
N TRP A 258 -9.76 15.47 29.35
CA TRP A 258 -11.14 15.29 28.89
C TRP A 258 -11.89 16.63 28.86
N GLN A 259 -11.78 17.46 29.92
CA GLN A 259 -12.42 18.77 29.98
C GLN A 259 -11.97 19.70 28.86
N SER A 260 -10.69 19.69 28.49
CA SER A 260 -10.12 20.51 27.43
C SER A 260 -10.63 20.15 26.02
N LEU A 261 -11.11 18.91 25.80
CA LEU A 261 -11.63 18.49 24.52
C LEU A 261 -12.92 19.24 24.15
N SER A 262 -13.04 19.63 22.87
CA SER A 262 -14.24 20.28 22.35
C SER A 262 -15.48 19.37 22.45
N LYS A 263 -16.67 19.97 22.56
CA LYS A 263 -17.94 19.23 22.61
C LYS A 263 -18.12 18.30 21.40
N LYS A 264 -17.68 18.72 20.21
CA LYS A 264 -17.73 17.89 18.99
C LYS A 264 -16.88 16.63 19.11
N ILE A 265 -15.69 16.70 19.73
CA ILE A 265 -14.80 15.56 19.93
C ILE A 265 -15.40 14.62 20.98
N LYS A 266 -15.86 15.16 22.11
CA LYS A 266 -16.50 14.37 23.19
C LYS A 266 -17.73 13.57 22.72
N GLN A 267 -18.44 14.07 21.70
CA GLN A 267 -19.64 13.42 21.15
C GLN A 267 -19.33 12.33 20.11
N ARG A 268 -18.07 12.15 19.71
CA ARG A 268 -17.69 11.06 18.79
C ARG A 268 -17.72 9.74 19.52
N GLU A 269 -18.41 8.76 18.96
CA GLU A 269 -18.60 7.46 19.61
C GLU A 269 -17.26 6.78 19.97
N ALA A 270 -16.29 6.79 19.06
CA ALA A 270 -14.96 6.22 19.29
C ALA A 270 -14.24 6.85 20.48
N VAL A 271 -14.30 8.18 20.60
CA VAL A 271 -13.63 8.94 21.67
C VAL A 271 -14.34 8.77 23.01
N LEU A 272 -15.68 8.87 22.99
CA LEU A 272 -16.51 8.64 24.16
C LEU A 272 -16.30 7.24 24.73
N PHE A 273 -16.32 6.23 23.84
CA PHE A 273 -16.12 4.83 24.23
C PHE A 273 -14.70 4.62 24.79
N ALA A 274 -13.65 5.16 24.15
CA ALA A 274 -12.29 5.09 24.67
C ALA A 274 -12.19 5.66 26.09
N TYR A 275 -12.80 6.81 26.35
CA TYR A 275 -12.82 7.42 27.68
C TYR A 275 -13.57 6.56 28.70
N CYS A 276 -14.78 6.12 28.39
CA CYS A 276 -15.59 5.28 29.26
C CYS A 276 -14.89 3.95 29.58
N ARG A 277 -14.19 3.37 28.59
CA ARG A 277 -13.42 2.15 28.75
C ARG A 277 -12.31 2.32 29.78
N ILE A 278 -11.51 3.38 29.64
CA ILE A 278 -10.41 3.66 30.56
C ILE A 278 -10.91 3.90 31.99
N LEU A 279 -12.02 4.63 32.15
CA LEU A 279 -12.65 4.82 33.45
C LEU A 279 -13.11 3.51 34.07
N ALA A 280 -13.71 2.63 33.28
CA ALA A 280 -14.21 1.33 33.74
C ALA A 280 -13.07 0.36 34.09
N GLU A 281 -12.02 0.28 33.26
CA GLU A 281 -10.86 -0.56 33.49
C GLU A 281 -10.06 -0.17 34.75
N ASN A 282 -10.03 1.12 35.08
CA ASN A 282 -9.34 1.63 36.25
C ASN A 282 -10.28 1.78 37.48
N SER A 283 -11.50 1.28 37.42
CA SER A 283 -12.51 1.36 38.51
C SER A 283 -12.75 2.80 39.00
N ILE A 284 -12.60 3.78 38.11
CA ILE A 284 -12.83 5.19 38.45
C ILE A 284 -14.35 5.43 38.50
N ALA A 285 -14.84 5.79 39.68
CA ALA A 285 -16.23 6.12 39.91
C ALA A 285 -16.61 7.46 39.27
N ALA A 286 -16.50 7.56 37.96
CA ALA A 286 -16.95 8.72 37.20
C ALA A 286 -18.45 8.60 36.89
N PRO A 287 -19.14 9.68 36.60
CA PRO A 287 -20.52 9.66 36.18
C PRO A 287 -20.68 9.10 34.75
N LEU A 288 -20.34 7.81 34.57
CA LEU A 288 -20.52 7.08 33.30
C LEU A 288 -21.94 7.27 32.77
N GLU A 289 -22.93 7.36 33.68
CA GLU A 289 -24.30 7.69 33.34
C GLU A 289 -24.41 9.00 32.56
N LYS A 290 -23.79 10.11 33.06
CA LYS A 290 -23.85 11.40 32.38
C LYS A 290 -23.16 11.40 31.03
N LEU A 291 -22.15 10.55 30.86
CA LEU A 291 -21.39 10.42 29.62
C LEU A 291 -22.15 9.57 28.57
N LEU A 292 -22.74 8.47 28.99
CA LEU A 292 -23.38 7.50 28.09
C LEU A 292 -24.85 7.87 27.76
N LEU A 293 -25.55 8.53 28.67
CA LEU A 293 -26.96 8.88 28.50
C LEU A 293 -27.26 9.69 27.23
N PRO A 294 -26.46 10.71 26.81
CA PRO A 294 -26.69 11.42 25.56
C PRO A 294 -26.52 10.52 24.31
N ALA A 295 -25.57 9.58 24.34
CA ALA A 295 -25.37 8.63 23.26
C ALA A 295 -26.49 7.58 23.17
N LEU A 296 -26.96 7.08 24.32
CA LEU A 296 -28.06 6.11 24.38
C LEU A 296 -29.44 6.76 24.11
N LYS A 297 -29.62 8.05 24.34
CA LYS A 297 -30.86 8.77 23.96
C LYS A 297 -30.99 8.99 22.46
N LYS A 298 -29.85 9.07 21.74
CA LYS A 298 -29.81 9.09 20.28
C LYS A 298 -29.81 7.66 19.77
N GLU A 299 -30.04 7.51 18.47
CA GLU A 299 -29.87 6.22 17.81
C GLU A 299 -28.37 5.91 17.71
N ALA A 300 -27.87 5.18 18.71
CA ALA A 300 -26.49 4.73 18.75
C ALA A 300 -26.22 3.69 17.67
N THR A 301 -25.02 3.66 17.11
CA THR A 301 -24.64 2.67 16.09
C THR A 301 -24.55 1.27 16.70
N ASP A 302 -24.77 0.25 15.88
CA ASP A 302 -24.65 -1.14 16.31
C ASP A 302 -23.24 -1.45 16.83
N SER A 303 -22.21 -0.84 16.22
CA SER A 303 -20.84 -0.96 16.67
C SER A 303 -20.64 -0.40 18.07
N PHE A 304 -21.20 0.78 18.37
CA PHE A 304 -21.11 1.39 19.69
C PHE A 304 -21.79 0.53 20.77
N ILE A 305 -23.00 0.05 20.50
CA ILE A 305 -23.73 -0.82 21.44
C ILE A 305 -22.94 -2.12 21.68
N LYS A 306 -22.42 -2.74 20.63
CA LYS A 306 -21.59 -3.95 20.72
C LYS A 306 -20.33 -3.76 21.57
N GLN A 307 -19.73 -2.58 21.49
CA GLN A 307 -18.57 -2.23 22.31
C GLN A 307 -18.98 -1.94 23.76
N LEU A 308 -20.11 -1.25 23.96
CA LEU A 308 -20.64 -0.94 25.28
C LEU A 308 -20.95 -2.20 26.08
N THR A 309 -21.51 -3.24 25.46
CA THR A 309 -21.81 -4.52 26.12
C THR A 309 -20.55 -5.28 26.58
N ARG A 310 -19.36 -4.91 26.11
CA ARG A 310 -18.08 -5.50 26.52
C ARG A 310 -17.37 -4.73 27.62
N LEU A 311 -17.88 -3.56 28.01
CA LEU A 311 -17.28 -2.79 29.08
C LEU A 311 -17.49 -3.45 30.45
N PRO A 312 -16.44 -3.53 31.30
CA PRO A 312 -16.59 -3.92 32.71
C PRO A 312 -17.23 -2.74 33.46
N LEU A 313 -18.56 -2.59 33.34
CA LEU A 313 -19.27 -1.55 34.07
C LEU A 313 -19.21 -1.86 35.58
N VAL A 314 -18.76 -0.88 36.36
CA VAL A 314 -18.72 -0.99 37.82
C VAL A 314 -20.13 -1.14 38.37
N LYS A 315 -20.36 -2.08 39.27
CA LYS A 315 -21.64 -2.30 39.97
C LYS A 315 -22.05 -1.05 40.75
N THR A 316 -22.78 -0.16 40.13
CA THR A 316 -23.36 1.03 40.78
C THR A 316 -24.89 0.92 40.64
N THR A 317 -25.51 0.40 41.68
CA THR A 317 -26.94 0.02 41.71
C THR A 317 -27.88 1.20 41.42
N ASP A 318 -27.57 2.42 41.84
CA ASP A 318 -28.54 3.51 41.77
C ASP A 318 -28.32 4.49 40.58
N LYS A 319 -27.14 4.48 39.97
CA LYS A 319 -26.77 5.45 38.92
C LYS A 319 -27.08 5.00 37.48
N ALA A 320 -27.45 3.77 37.28
CA ALA A 320 -27.74 3.25 35.95
C ALA A 320 -29.22 3.22 35.56
N ALA A 321 -30.13 3.50 36.48
CA ALA A 321 -31.54 3.58 36.21
C ALA A 321 -31.93 4.46 35.01
N PRO A 322 -31.33 5.67 34.82
CA PRO A 322 -31.60 6.50 33.66
C PRO A 322 -31.10 5.90 32.35
N LEU A 323 -29.98 5.15 32.37
CA LEU A 323 -29.47 4.45 31.18
C LEU A 323 -30.41 3.32 30.76
N ILE A 324 -30.88 2.53 31.75
CA ILE A 324 -31.87 1.46 31.54
C ILE A 324 -33.14 2.05 30.97
N ALA A 325 -33.66 3.14 31.55
CA ALA A 325 -34.87 3.81 31.08
C ALA A 325 -34.73 4.32 29.63
N ALA A 326 -33.57 4.83 29.27
CA ALA A 326 -33.28 5.29 27.90
C ALA A 326 -33.32 4.11 26.91
N VAL A 327 -32.72 2.96 27.25
CA VAL A 327 -32.74 1.74 26.41
C VAL A 327 -34.15 1.15 26.34
N GLN A 328 -34.90 1.11 27.45
CA GLN A 328 -36.27 0.66 27.46
C GLN A 328 -37.18 1.50 26.55
N LYS A 329 -36.93 2.81 26.46
CA LYS A 329 -37.70 3.69 25.56
C LYS A 329 -37.51 3.29 24.09
N HIS A 330 -36.31 2.88 23.67
CA HIS A 330 -36.10 2.34 22.32
C HIS A 330 -36.80 1.01 22.11
N LEU A 331 -36.83 0.13 23.13
CA LEU A 331 -37.55 -1.13 23.08
C LEU A 331 -39.10 -0.99 23.08
N HIS A 332 -39.65 0.13 23.53
CA HIS A 332 -41.08 0.41 23.35
C HIS A 332 -41.43 0.64 21.88
N GLY A 333 -40.51 1.17 21.08
CA GLY A 333 -40.71 1.35 19.64
C GLY A 333 -40.47 0.07 18.83
N ASP A 334 -39.48 -0.74 19.22
CA ASP A 334 -39.16 -2.03 18.60
C ASP A 334 -38.77 -3.07 19.66
N GLN A 335 -39.75 -3.88 20.06
CA GLN A 335 -39.61 -4.87 21.13
C GLN A 335 -38.68 -6.04 20.79
N HIS A 336 -38.38 -6.25 19.52
CA HIS A 336 -37.53 -7.33 19.01
C HIS A 336 -36.15 -6.86 18.55
N SER A 337 -35.81 -5.62 18.81
CA SER A 337 -34.50 -5.09 18.43
C SER A 337 -33.37 -5.82 19.15
N ILE A 338 -32.62 -6.62 18.39
CA ILE A 338 -31.48 -7.42 18.89
C ILE A 338 -30.47 -6.53 19.62
N LYS A 339 -30.13 -5.38 19.04
CA LYS A 339 -29.15 -4.46 19.61
C LYS A 339 -29.59 -3.90 20.96
N TRP A 340 -30.84 -3.45 21.07
CA TRP A 340 -31.35 -2.86 22.30
C TRP A 340 -31.67 -3.88 23.39
N LEU A 341 -32.06 -5.12 23.01
CA LEU A 341 -32.22 -6.23 23.96
C LEU A 341 -30.86 -6.64 24.54
N SER A 342 -29.84 -6.80 23.72
CA SER A 342 -28.47 -7.09 24.19
C SER A 342 -27.94 -5.96 25.09
N CYS A 343 -28.12 -4.70 24.70
CA CYS A 343 -27.74 -3.54 25.50
C CYS A 343 -28.44 -3.55 26.88
N LEU A 344 -29.78 -3.78 26.92
CA LEU A 344 -30.53 -3.85 28.16
C LEU A 344 -30.03 -4.98 29.06
N ALA A 345 -29.81 -6.15 28.49
CA ALA A 345 -29.38 -7.34 29.22
C ALA A 345 -28.03 -7.10 29.91
N HIS A 346 -27.06 -6.56 29.19
CA HIS A 346 -25.72 -6.26 29.74
C HIS A 346 -25.73 -5.08 30.74
N LEU A 347 -26.48 -4.01 30.48
CA LEU A 347 -26.64 -2.91 31.44
C LEU A 347 -27.33 -3.37 32.73
N ALA A 348 -28.38 -4.15 32.63
CA ALA A 348 -29.09 -4.72 33.80
C ALA A 348 -28.14 -5.64 34.60
N LEU A 349 -27.36 -6.48 33.92
CA LEU A 349 -26.33 -7.32 34.55
C LEU A 349 -25.32 -6.48 35.32
N ALA A 350 -24.75 -5.45 34.69
CA ALA A 350 -23.76 -4.56 35.31
C ALA A 350 -24.30 -3.82 36.54
N CYS A 351 -25.60 -3.55 36.55
CA CYS A 351 -26.29 -2.87 37.64
C CYS A 351 -26.81 -3.79 38.74
N GLY A 352 -26.55 -5.10 38.65
CA GLY A 352 -27.05 -6.08 39.62
C GLY A 352 -28.55 -6.39 39.52
N GLN A 353 -29.20 -5.94 38.42
CA GLN A 353 -30.63 -6.26 38.20
C GLN A 353 -30.75 -7.60 37.45
N TRP A 354 -30.40 -8.67 38.17
CA TRP A 354 -30.26 -10.02 37.60
C TRP A 354 -31.51 -10.54 36.91
N GLN A 355 -32.70 -10.30 37.50
CA GLN A 355 -33.96 -10.74 36.92
C GLN A 355 -34.32 -10.01 35.62
N MET A 356 -33.99 -8.72 35.54
CA MET A 356 -34.19 -7.95 34.32
C MET A 356 -33.22 -8.40 33.22
N SER A 357 -31.96 -8.65 33.58
CA SER A 357 -30.96 -9.21 32.70
C SER A 357 -31.36 -10.54 32.12
N GLU A 358 -31.81 -11.47 33.00
CA GLU A 358 -32.32 -12.79 32.59
C GLU A 358 -33.47 -12.66 31.57
N LYS A 359 -34.50 -11.86 31.90
CA LYS A 359 -35.63 -11.64 30.98
C LYS A 359 -35.20 -11.04 29.64
N ALA A 360 -34.26 -10.12 29.65
CA ALA A 360 -33.76 -9.49 28.43
C ALA A 360 -32.97 -10.49 27.57
N PHE A 361 -32.09 -11.31 28.17
CA PHE A 361 -31.37 -12.37 27.44
C PHE A 361 -32.33 -13.45 26.93
N HIS A 362 -33.30 -13.89 27.72
CA HIS A 362 -34.27 -14.85 27.26
C HIS A 362 -35.04 -14.36 26.03
N ARG A 363 -35.50 -13.10 26.06
CA ARG A 363 -36.13 -12.47 24.89
C ARG A 363 -35.15 -12.35 23.70
N LEU A 364 -33.93 -11.96 23.93
CA LEU A 364 -32.91 -11.85 22.90
C LEU A 364 -32.69 -13.19 22.16
N PHE A 365 -32.62 -14.29 22.91
CA PHE A 365 -32.36 -15.63 22.36
C PHE A 365 -33.57 -16.22 21.63
N THR A 366 -34.77 -15.65 21.84
CA THR A 366 -36.00 -16.03 21.13
C THR A 366 -36.26 -15.17 19.88
N VAL A 367 -35.46 -14.13 19.63
CA VAL A 367 -35.59 -13.29 18.42
C VAL A 367 -35.15 -14.06 17.18
N GLU A 368 -36.04 -14.12 16.19
CA GLU A 368 -35.76 -14.75 14.90
C GLU A 368 -34.56 -14.06 14.20
N GLY A 369 -33.60 -14.86 13.74
CA GLY A 369 -32.38 -14.35 13.08
C GLY A 369 -31.24 -13.91 14.03
N TYR A 370 -31.39 -13.99 15.35
CA TYR A 370 -30.32 -13.72 16.29
C TYR A 370 -29.30 -14.88 16.30
N GLN A 371 -28.02 -14.50 16.02
CA GLN A 371 -26.90 -15.44 16.14
C GLN A 371 -26.29 -15.32 17.54
N VAL A 372 -26.42 -16.36 18.33
CA VAL A 372 -25.91 -16.42 19.70
C VAL A 372 -24.39 -16.28 19.70
N ASN A 373 -23.88 -15.34 20.45
CA ASN A 373 -22.43 -15.11 20.61
C ASN A 373 -21.97 -15.48 22.02
N ASN A 374 -20.68 -15.83 22.14
CA ASN A 374 -20.09 -16.27 23.39
C ASN A 374 -20.14 -15.21 24.51
N ASN A 375 -20.14 -13.91 24.16
CA ASN A 375 -20.21 -12.84 25.15
C ASN A 375 -21.59 -12.78 25.82
N ASP A 376 -22.65 -12.90 25.03
CA ASP A 376 -24.02 -12.91 25.55
C ASP A 376 -24.33 -14.20 26.32
N LEU A 377 -23.82 -15.37 25.88
CA LEU A 377 -23.92 -16.62 26.64
C LEU A 377 -23.27 -16.52 28.02
N LYS A 378 -22.04 -16.02 28.09
CA LYS A 378 -21.30 -15.83 29.35
C LYS A 378 -22.03 -14.86 30.28
N ALA A 379 -22.53 -13.75 29.73
CA ALA A 379 -23.28 -12.76 30.50
C ALA A 379 -24.63 -13.30 31.03
N TYR A 380 -25.31 -14.08 30.22
CA TYR A 380 -26.54 -14.71 30.61
C TYR A 380 -26.32 -15.79 31.71
N ALA A 381 -25.32 -16.64 31.53
CA ALA A 381 -24.95 -17.64 32.53
C ALA A 381 -24.55 -16.95 33.87
N LEU A 382 -23.85 -15.81 33.82
CA LEU A 382 -23.52 -15.04 35.02
C LEU A 382 -24.78 -14.50 35.69
N ALA A 383 -25.74 -13.96 34.93
CA ALA A 383 -27.02 -13.47 35.49
C ALA A 383 -27.84 -14.59 36.20
N LEU A 384 -27.78 -15.79 35.66
CA LEU A 384 -28.44 -16.97 36.28
C LEU A 384 -27.68 -17.45 37.52
N GLY A 385 -26.34 -17.45 37.47
CA GLY A 385 -25.49 -17.84 38.60
C GLY A 385 -25.70 -16.93 39.81
N GLU A 386 -25.81 -15.62 39.60
CA GLU A 386 -26.08 -14.64 40.66
C GLU A 386 -27.47 -14.82 41.28
N GLN A 387 -28.40 -15.40 40.54
CA GLN A 387 -29.74 -15.80 41.04
C GLN A 387 -29.77 -17.20 41.63
N LYS A 388 -28.61 -17.86 41.80
CA LYS A 388 -28.45 -19.25 42.30
C LYS A 388 -29.11 -20.31 41.40
N LYS A 389 -29.38 -20.03 40.13
CA LYS A 389 -29.89 -20.96 39.11
C LYS A 389 -28.74 -21.70 38.43
N TYR A 390 -27.90 -22.39 39.22
CA TYR A 390 -26.62 -22.95 38.76
C TYR A 390 -26.77 -24.00 37.67
N GLN A 391 -27.81 -24.80 37.69
CA GLN A 391 -28.07 -25.84 36.68
C GLN A 391 -28.21 -25.21 35.28
N HIS A 392 -29.11 -24.25 35.16
CA HIS A 392 -29.33 -23.56 33.88
C HIS A 392 -28.11 -22.75 33.44
N SER A 393 -27.38 -22.14 34.38
CA SER A 393 -26.11 -21.46 34.08
C SER A 393 -25.08 -22.43 33.49
N TYR A 394 -24.95 -23.62 34.06
CA TYR A 394 -24.04 -24.64 33.59
C TYR A 394 -24.41 -25.17 32.18
N GLU A 395 -25.67 -25.46 31.94
CA GLU A 395 -26.20 -25.90 30.64
C GLU A 395 -25.87 -24.86 29.53
N LEU A 396 -26.02 -23.56 29.82
CA LEU A 396 -25.68 -22.51 28.88
C LEU A 396 -24.15 -22.46 28.59
N LEU A 397 -23.30 -22.65 29.61
CA LEU A 397 -21.86 -22.65 29.46
C LEU A 397 -21.33 -23.84 28.64
N GLN A 398 -22.05 -25.00 28.66
CA GLN A 398 -21.69 -26.12 27.79
C GLN A 398 -21.89 -25.83 26.31
N ASN A 399 -22.70 -24.86 25.94
CA ASN A 399 -22.91 -24.42 24.56
C ASN A 399 -21.88 -23.38 24.07
N LEU A 400 -20.85 -23.06 24.86
CA LEU A 400 -19.74 -22.19 24.42
C LEU A 400 -18.91 -22.92 23.36
N LYS A 401 -18.83 -22.33 22.19
CA LYS A 401 -17.97 -22.79 21.07
C LYS A 401 -16.59 -22.19 21.15
#